data_e2502c4cfd288d2c8020c5b7ad71e982
#
_entry.id   e2502c4cfd288d2c8020c5b7ad71e982
#
_cell.length_a   1.000
_cell.length_b   1.000
_cell.length_c   1.000
_cell.angle_alpha   90.00
_cell.angle_beta   90.00
_cell.angle_gamma   90.00
#
_symmetry.space_group_name_H-M   'P 1'
#
loop_
_entity.id
_entity.type
_entity.pdbx_description
1 polymer ?
#
loop_
_entity_poly.entity_id
_entity_poly.type
_entity_poly.pdbx_seq_one_letter_code
_entity_poly.pdbx_strand_id
1 'polypeptide(L)'
;MLNIVNVSLPSRCRIICISDLHTHWQETKKLLEHCNYKPDEDYLFILGDILERGDDNINALRYVMKLAENKRVIVISGNNDMFVHDFAVGYNQEKFCGYFNKKPNRCFMEMAESIGITDFSEQADEKRKLVYETFKTEISFIMNLPDAIETQQHIFIHAGIEGINWHNMTTKTAKNLHRFINLNHESDKTVICGHFPCYNAGRQNSNLPIFDFERRIIDIDGGAGVTLASQVNALIIDKNDDEYNYQVKYSPIGEAKTVISDYSESRTWYYADRKQAFSLLSPDKDTPTGFIKVRNNETNAEGVVPECMSGYWDGDWHVWANLNSFPSVKKGESIWVYAEYGEYCWCITESGEVGSVPKRVIDLM
;
A
#
# COMPACT_ATOMS: atom_id res chain seq x y z
N MET A 1 22.65 10.78 -7.22
CA MET A 1 22.85 9.33 -7.44
C MET A 1 22.11 8.58 -6.34
N LEU A 2 21.43 7.49 -6.69
CA LEU A 2 20.75 6.64 -5.70
C LEU A 2 21.77 5.92 -4.81
N ASN A 3 21.37 5.69 -3.55
CA ASN A 3 22.06 4.77 -2.66
C ASN A 3 21.51 3.36 -2.91
N ILE A 4 22.29 2.51 -3.57
CA ILE A 4 21.86 1.18 -4.02
C ILE A 4 22.66 0.09 -3.31
N VAL A 5 21.95 -0.87 -2.73
CA VAL A 5 22.55 -2.07 -2.15
C VAL A 5 22.59 -3.18 -3.19
N ASN A 6 23.82 -3.58 -3.58
CA ASN A 6 24.01 -4.70 -4.48
C ASN A 6 24.07 -6.01 -3.68
N VAL A 7 23.21 -6.97 -4.02
CA VAL A 7 23.10 -8.26 -3.35
C VAL A 7 23.43 -9.39 -4.32
N SER A 8 24.51 -10.10 -4.06
CA SER A 8 24.82 -11.34 -4.75
C SER A 8 24.10 -12.50 -4.07
N LEU A 9 23.05 -12.99 -4.71
CA LEU A 9 22.26 -14.10 -4.22
C LEU A 9 22.95 -15.43 -4.49
N PRO A 10 22.89 -16.42 -3.58
CA PRO A 10 23.35 -17.77 -3.85
C PRO A 10 22.53 -18.44 -4.98
N SER A 11 23.02 -19.56 -5.49
CA SER A 11 22.33 -20.32 -6.55
C SER A 11 20.92 -20.77 -6.10
N ARG A 12 20.75 -21.07 -4.83
CA ARG A 12 19.45 -21.42 -4.23
C ARG A 12 19.18 -20.55 -3.03
N CYS A 13 18.06 -19.83 -3.07
CA CYS A 13 17.57 -19.03 -1.94
C CYS A 13 16.10 -18.70 -2.13
N ARG A 14 15.48 -18.29 -1.03
CA ARG A 14 14.15 -17.72 -1.01
C ARG A 14 14.22 -16.26 -0.59
N ILE A 15 13.50 -15.41 -1.30
CA ILE A 15 13.34 -14.00 -0.97
C ILE A 15 11.86 -13.78 -0.66
N ILE A 16 11.56 -13.11 0.44
CA ILE A 16 10.24 -12.58 0.74
C ILE A 16 10.34 -11.07 0.58
N CYS A 17 9.49 -10.50 -0.27
CA CYS A 17 9.46 -9.08 -0.53
C CYS A 17 8.09 -8.50 -0.12
N ILE A 18 8.09 -7.44 0.68
CA ILE A 18 6.90 -6.72 1.14
C ILE A 18 7.07 -5.22 0.91
N SER A 19 5.97 -4.49 0.75
CA SER A 19 5.97 -3.04 0.50
C SER A 19 4.79 -2.37 1.19
N ASP A 20 4.90 -1.04 1.40
CA ASP A 20 3.78 -0.19 1.81
C ASP A 20 3.02 -0.72 3.04
N LEU A 21 3.75 -0.84 4.16
CA LEU A 21 3.20 -1.34 5.41
C LEU A 21 2.27 -0.33 6.08
N HIS A 22 2.59 0.97 5.97
CA HIS A 22 1.81 2.06 6.54
C HIS A 22 1.33 1.77 7.96
N THR A 23 2.27 1.42 8.86
CA THR A 23 2.08 1.09 10.27
C THR A 23 1.41 -0.27 10.57
N HIS A 24 0.96 -1.03 9.58
CA HIS A 24 0.31 -2.34 9.77
C HIS A 24 1.34 -3.46 10.06
N TRP A 25 2.15 -3.25 11.09
CA TRP A 25 3.20 -4.20 11.48
C TRP A 25 2.65 -5.50 12.06
N GLN A 26 1.48 -5.49 12.69
CA GLN A 26 0.82 -6.69 13.21
C GLN A 26 0.41 -7.62 12.06
N GLU A 27 -0.19 -7.05 11.01
CA GLU A 27 -0.56 -7.78 9.79
C GLU A 27 0.69 -8.27 9.06
N THR A 28 1.75 -7.46 9.02
CA THR A 28 3.05 -7.86 8.47
C THR A 28 3.65 -9.02 9.25
N LYS A 29 3.56 -9.02 10.58
CA LYS A 29 4.02 -10.14 11.41
C LYS A 29 3.25 -11.42 11.10
N LYS A 30 1.92 -11.37 11.07
CA LYS A 30 1.06 -12.52 10.69
C LYS A 30 1.40 -13.01 9.27
N LEU A 31 1.65 -12.09 8.34
CA LEU A 31 2.03 -12.42 6.97
C LEU A 31 3.36 -13.16 6.90
N LEU A 32 4.37 -12.73 7.63
CA LEU A 32 5.66 -13.43 7.71
C LEU A 32 5.53 -14.83 8.33
N GLU A 33 4.68 -15.00 9.36
CA GLU A 33 4.33 -16.32 9.93
C GLU A 33 3.63 -17.18 8.87
N HIS A 34 2.68 -16.63 8.11
CA HIS A 34 1.97 -17.32 7.03
C HIS A 34 2.91 -17.70 5.87
N CYS A 35 3.94 -16.90 5.61
CA CYS A 35 5.00 -17.21 4.67
C CYS A 35 5.98 -18.27 5.19
N ASN A 36 5.88 -18.71 6.45
CA ASN A 36 6.90 -19.52 7.12
C ASN A 36 8.30 -18.92 6.99
N TYR A 37 8.41 -17.58 7.24
CA TYR A 37 9.69 -16.88 7.18
C TYR A 37 10.71 -17.45 8.15
N LYS A 38 11.89 -17.74 7.63
CA LYS A 38 13.02 -18.31 8.40
C LYS A 38 14.20 -17.31 8.36
N PRO A 39 14.44 -16.58 9.45
CA PRO A 39 15.48 -15.53 9.48
C PRO A 39 16.89 -15.99 9.08
N ASP A 40 17.23 -17.25 9.36
CA ASP A 40 18.55 -17.82 9.07
C ASP A 40 18.71 -18.34 7.63
N GLU A 41 17.59 -18.53 6.91
CA GLU A 41 17.58 -19.11 5.56
C GLU A 41 17.15 -18.07 4.50
N ASP A 42 16.12 -17.29 4.79
CA ASP A 42 15.47 -16.42 3.81
C ASP A 42 16.07 -15.01 3.78
N TYR A 43 15.98 -14.39 2.62
CA TYR A 43 16.12 -12.93 2.50
C TYR A 43 14.75 -12.27 2.70
N LEU A 44 14.71 -11.15 3.40
CA LEU A 44 13.53 -10.31 3.54
C LEU A 44 13.83 -8.90 3.02
N PHE A 45 13.12 -8.47 1.97
CA PHE A 45 13.24 -7.14 1.41
C PHE A 45 11.97 -6.34 1.70
N ILE A 46 12.12 -5.15 2.31
CA ILE A 46 11.02 -4.24 2.64
C ILE A 46 11.19 -2.98 1.79
N LEU A 47 10.22 -2.71 0.90
CA LEU A 47 10.35 -1.71 -0.15
C LEU A 47 9.80 -0.32 0.23
N GLY A 48 9.93 0.05 1.49
CA GLY A 48 9.56 1.38 1.97
C GLY A 48 8.09 1.55 2.33
N ASP A 49 7.73 2.80 2.62
CA ASP A 49 6.45 3.22 3.16
C ASP A 49 6.04 2.39 4.39
N ILE A 50 6.99 2.32 5.36
CA ILE A 50 6.81 1.66 6.65
C ILE A 50 5.83 2.46 7.50
N LEU A 51 5.94 3.79 7.41
CA LEU A 51 5.34 4.78 8.28
C LEU A 51 4.18 5.52 7.61
N GLU A 52 3.48 6.30 8.42
CA GLU A 52 2.41 7.20 7.99
C GLU A 52 1.11 6.49 7.59
N ARG A 53 0.02 7.23 7.45
CA ARG A 53 -1.31 6.79 7.01
C ARG A 53 -2.06 5.84 7.93
N GLY A 54 -1.44 5.34 8.97
CA GLY A 54 -2.07 4.58 10.05
C GLY A 54 -1.57 5.07 11.40
N ASP A 55 -2.03 4.45 12.45
CA ASP A 55 -1.61 4.70 13.83
C ASP A 55 -0.45 3.76 14.19
N ASP A 56 0.22 4.00 15.32
CA ASP A 56 1.27 3.11 15.85
C ASP A 56 2.59 3.12 15.06
N ASN A 57 2.99 4.30 14.56
CA ASN A 57 4.21 4.50 13.77
C ASN A 57 5.47 4.08 14.52
N ILE A 58 5.60 4.43 15.81
CA ILE A 58 6.79 4.14 16.61
C ILE A 58 7.00 2.62 16.72
N ASN A 59 5.95 1.86 16.98
CA ASN A 59 6.06 0.41 17.09
C ASN A 59 6.31 -0.25 15.73
N ALA A 60 5.69 0.25 14.65
CA ALA A 60 5.97 -0.20 13.29
C ALA A 60 7.45 -0.01 12.93
N LEU A 61 7.99 1.17 13.20
CA LEU A 61 9.40 1.48 12.97
C LEU A 61 10.32 0.55 13.78
N ARG A 62 10.07 0.41 15.08
CA ARG A 62 10.87 -0.47 15.95
C ARG A 62 10.77 -1.94 15.56
N TYR A 63 9.61 -2.39 15.10
CA TYR A 63 9.45 -3.74 14.56
C TYR A 63 10.33 -3.98 13.33
N VAL A 64 10.32 -3.05 12.37
CA VAL A 64 11.17 -3.14 11.17
C VAL A 64 12.65 -3.02 11.52
N MET A 65 13.03 -2.10 12.43
CA MET A 65 14.40 -2.01 12.95
C MET A 65 14.88 -3.33 13.55
N LYS A 66 14.01 -4.01 14.32
CA LYS A 66 14.32 -5.31 14.90
C LYS A 66 14.52 -6.40 13.85
N LEU A 67 13.71 -6.41 12.79
CA LEU A 67 13.93 -7.31 11.66
C LEU A 67 15.27 -7.03 10.96
N ALA A 68 15.60 -5.74 10.78
CA ALA A 68 16.82 -5.28 10.11
C ALA A 68 18.12 -5.53 10.89
N GLU A 69 18.07 -5.98 12.16
CA GLU A 69 19.26 -6.50 12.87
C GLU A 69 19.84 -7.75 12.16
N ASN A 70 19.01 -8.47 11.40
CA ASN A 70 19.45 -9.59 10.58
C ASN A 70 20.00 -9.09 9.25
N LYS A 71 21.25 -9.42 8.93
CA LYS A 71 21.94 -9.03 7.68
C LYS A 71 21.28 -9.53 6.38
N ARG A 72 20.33 -10.47 6.46
CA ARG A 72 19.52 -10.93 5.31
C ARG A 72 18.25 -10.10 5.12
N VAL A 73 17.98 -9.16 6.04
CA VAL A 73 16.88 -8.21 5.93
C VAL A 73 17.42 -6.89 5.40
N ILE A 74 16.89 -6.45 4.28
CA ILE A 74 17.24 -5.16 3.69
C ILE A 74 15.96 -4.34 3.56
N VAL A 75 16.02 -3.14 4.09
CA VAL A 75 14.91 -2.18 4.09
C VAL A 75 15.33 -1.00 3.22
N ILE A 76 14.50 -0.60 2.28
CA ILE A 76 14.69 0.65 1.54
C ILE A 76 13.64 1.67 1.98
N SER A 77 13.89 2.95 1.71
CA SER A 77 12.95 4.01 2.08
C SER A 77 11.90 4.27 1.01
N GLY A 78 10.65 4.49 1.44
CA GLY A 78 9.57 5.03 0.62
C GLY A 78 9.47 6.55 0.70
N ASN A 79 8.48 7.14 0.03
CA ASN A 79 8.27 8.58 0.07
C ASN A 79 7.63 9.05 1.39
N ASN A 80 6.82 8.22 2.03
CA ASN A 80 6.21 8.58 3.31
C ASN A 80 7.21 8.50 4.47
N ASP A 81 8.18 7.60 4.44
CA ASP A 81 9.23 7.50 5.46
C ASP A 81 10.07 8.78 5.54
N MET A 82 10.26 9.49 4.42
CA MET A 82 11.03 10.73 4.36
C MET A 82 10.41 11.90 5.12
N PHE A 83 9.11 11.85 5.46
CA PHE A 83 8.50 12.92 6.27
C PHE A 83 9.14 13.05 7.65
N VAL A 84 9.52 11.94 8.27
CA VAL A 84 10.22 11.97 9.57
C VAL A 84 11.57 12.69 9.44
N HIS A 85 12.31 12.40 8.38
CA HIS A 85 13.55 13.10 8.07
C HIS A 85 13.33 14.61 7.86
N ASP A 86 12.41 14.98 7.00
CA ASP A 86 12.15 16.37 6.62
C ASP A 86 11.74 17.22 7.83
N PHE A 87 10.98 16.63 8.75
CA PHE A 87 10.63 17.29 10.01
C PHE A 87 11.80 17.38 10.98
N ALA A 88 12.61 16.34 11.07
CA ALA A 88 13.76 16.29 11.97
C ALA A 88 14.83 17.34 11.61
N VAL A 89 15.12 17.53 10.32
CA VAL A 89 16.17 18.48 9.85
C VAL A 89 15.68 19.91 9.66
N GLY A 90 14.39 20.20 9.80
CA GLY A 90 13.87 21.56 9.79
C GLY A 90 13.37 22.05 8.44
N TYR A 91 12.48 21.34 7.84
CA TYR A 91 11.71 21.84 6.72
C TYR A 91 10.98 23.14 7.11
N ASN A 92 10.81 24.03 6.12
CA ASN A 92 10.20 25.36 6.27
C ASN A 92 9.07 25.39 7.34
N GLN A 93 9.23 26.25 8.35
CA GLN A 93 8.40 26.31 9.55
C GLN A 93 6.89 26.54 9.26
N GLU A 94 6.54 27.27 8.20
CA GLU A 94 5.17 27.50 7.77
C GLU A 94 4.51 26.21 7.24
N LYS A 95 5.24 25.41 6.47
CA LYS A 95 4.78 24.10 6.01
C LYS A 95 4.68 23.10 7.15
N PHE A 96 5.59 23.15 8.10
CA PHE A 96 5.59 22.33 9.30
C PHE A 96 4.32 22.57 10.12
N CYS A 97 4.04 23.81 10.55
CA CYS A 97 2.85 24.15 11.33
C CYS A 97 1.54 23.85 10.56
N GLY A 98 1.48 24.18 9.26
CA GLY A 98 0.31 23.90 8.42
C GLY A 98 0.05 22.41 8.19
N TYR A 99 1.08 21.59 8.27
CA TYR A 99 1.01 20.16 8.10
C TYR A 99 0.52 19.44 9.37
N PHE A 100 1.01 19.85 10.53
CA PHE A 100 0.59 19.33 11.83
C PHE A 100 -0.91 19.57 12.12
N ASN A 101 -1.40 20.75 11.78
CA ASN A 101 -2.80 21.10 12.03
C ASN A 101 -3.79 20.34 11.12
N LYS A 102 -3.32 19.66 10.07
CA LYS A 102 -4.17 19.01 9.06
C LYS A 102 -4.19 17.48 9.09
N LYS A 103 -3.19 16.84 9.71
CA LYS A 103 -3.05 15.37 9.70
C LYS A 103 -2.43 14.87 11.01
N PRO A 104 -3.23 14.46 11.98
CA PRO A 104 -2.75 14.07 13.31
C PRO A 104 -1.90 12.79 13.33
N ASN A 105 -2.12 11.84 12.42
CA ASN A 105 -1.50 10.51 12.49
C ASN A 105 -0.18 10.45 11.71
N ARG A 106 0.83 11.20 12.21
CA ARG A 106 2.16 11.26 11.62
C ARG A 106 3.21 10.78 12.60
N CYS A 107 4.17 10.02 12.11
CA CYS A 107 5.24 9.44 12.94
C CYS A 107 5.95 10.48 13.81
N PHE A 108 6.32 11.62 13.25
CA PHE A 108 6.99 12.68 14.01
C PHE A 108 6.06 13.28 15.10
N MET A 109 4.75 13.37 14.85
CA MET A 109 3.78 13.81 15.87
C MET A 109 3.64 12.80 16.98
N GLU A 110 3.50 11.53 16.65
CA GLU A 110 3.43 10.44 17.63
C GLU A 110 4.69 10.42 18.51
N MET A 111 5.88 10.63 17.91
CA MET A 111 7.13 10.81 18.66
C MET A 111 7.06 12.01 19.60
N ALA A 112 6.58 13.15 19.13
CA ALA A 112 6.44 14.37 19.92
C ALA A 112 5.45 14.19 21.07
N GLU A 113 4.27 13.67 20.79
CA GLU A 113 3.21 13.41 21.78
C GLU A 113 3.66 12.41 22.85
N SER A 114 4.44 11.40 22.49
CA SER A 114 4.97 10.42 23.45
C SER A 114 5.90 11.00 24.50
N ILE A 115 6.45 12.20 24.25
CA ILE A 115 7.29 12.97 25.20
C ILE A 115 6.59 14.25 25.71
N GLY A 116 5.26 14.35 25.54
CA GLY A 116 4.43 15.43 26.05
C GLY A 116 4.41 16.71 25.20
N ILE A 117 4.89 16.66 23.96
CA ILE A 117 4.83 17.80 23.03
C ILE A 117 3.62 17.63 22.12
N THR A 118 2.59 18.42 22.36
CA THR A 118 1.32 18.38 21.59
C THR A 118 1.10 19.61 20.71
N ASP A 119 1.99 20.60 20.79
CA ASP A 119 1.90 21.87 20.07
C ASP A 119 3.28 22.40 19.68
N PHE A 120 3.39 22.95 18.50
CA PHE A 120 4.59 23.55 17.93
C PHE A 120 4.41 25.04 17.59
N SER A 121 3.37 25.68 18.09
CA SER A 121 3.12 27.12 17.87
C SER A 121 4.22 28.00 18.50
N GLU A 122 4.76 27.57 19.63
CA GLU A 122 5.84 28.25 20.32
C GLU A 122 7.05 27.30 20.47
N GLN A 123 8.26 27.86 20.41
CA GLN A 123 9.54 27.13 20.59
C GLN A 123 9.65 25.90 19.65
N ALA A 124 9.16 26.03 18.41
CA ALA A 124 9.09 24.91 17.46
C ALA A 124 10.47 24.26 17.23
N ASP A 125 11.53 25.05 17.14
CA ASP A 125 12.88 24.56 16.89
C ASP A 125 13.47 23.80 18.08
N GLU A 126 13.25 24.29 19.31
CA GLU A 126 13.68 23.59 20.51
C GLU A 126 12.91 22.28 20.70
N LYS A 127 11.59 22.32 20.54
CA LYS A 127 10.73 21.14 20.61
C LYS A 127 11.13 20.09 19.57
N ARG A 128 11.32 20.51 18.31
CA ARG A 128 11.76 19.63 17.23
C ARG A 128 13.11 18.99 17.53
N LYS A 129 14.07 19.79 18.04
CA LYS A 129 15.38 19.29 18.45
C LYS A 129 15.26 18.27 19.58
N LEU A 130 14.37 18.50 20.54
CA LEU A 130 14.13 17.55 21.63
C LEU A 130 13.57 16.23 21.12
N VAL A 131 12.59 16.25 20.19
CA VAL A 131 12.09 15.04 19.52
C VAL A 131 13.23 14.32 18.80
N TYR A 132 14.02 15.04 17.99
CA TYR A 132 15.16 14.47 17.28
C TYR A 132 16.15 13.78 18.21
N GLU A 133 16.58 14.44 19.29
CA GLU A 133 17.56 13.87 20.22
C GLU A 133 16.98 12.66 20.99
N THR A 134 15.68 12.68 21.31
CA THR A 134 15.00 11.57 22.00
C THR A 134 14.88 10.34 21.10
N PHE A 135 14.53 10.52 19.83
CA PHE A 135 14.32 9.45 18.85
C PHE A 135 15.46 9.33 17.84
N LYS A 136 16.67 9.73 18.25
CA LYS A 136 17.82 9.79 17.36
C LYS A 136 18.14 8.46 16.67
N THR A 137 17.96 7.35 17.35
CA THR A 137 18.20 6.01 16.80
C THR A 137 17.21 5.68 15.69
N GLU A 138 15.92 5.90 15.94
CA GLU A 138 14.84 5.67 14.99
C GLU A 138 14.96 6.58 13.76
N ILE A 139 15.17 7.87 13.98
CA ILE A 139 15.33 8.86 12.91
C ILE A 139 16.59 8.56 12.09
N SER A 140 17.70 8.23 12.74
CA SER A 140 18.93 7.86 12.04
C SER A 140 18.77 6.59 11.21
N PHE A 141 18.00 5.62 11.68
CA PHE A 141 17.70 4.43 10.89
C PHE A 141 17.01 4.82 9.56
N ILE A 142 15.94 5.61 9.61
CA ILE A 142 15.21 6.09 8.41
C ILE A 142 16.16 6.88 7.47
N MET A 143 16.96 7.78 8.01
CA MET A 143 17.87 8.63 7.23
C MET A 143 18.94 7.84 6.47
N ASN A 144 19.29 6.66 6.94
CA ASN A 144 20.34 5.82 6.35
C ASN A 144 19.79 4.70 5.45
N LEU A 145 18.47 4.60 5.28
CA LEU A 145 17.88 3.61 4.39
C LEU A 145 18.33 3.84 2.93
N PRO A 146 18.72 2.78 2.21
CA PRO A 146 19.00 2.87 0.79
C PRO A 146 17.74 3.18 -0.04
N ASP A 147 17.95 3.54 -1.30
CA ASP A 147 16.89 3.86 -2.25
C ASP A 147 16.44 2.62 -3.06
N ALA A 148 17.31 1.65 -3.24
CA ALA A 148 17.03 0.43 -4.02
C ALA A 148 17.93 -0.74 -3.62
N ILE A 149 17.49 -1.94 -3.97
CA ILE A 149 18.27 -3.17 -3.92
C ILE A 149 18.43 -3.69 -5.36
N GLU A 150 19.63 -4.05 -5.75
CA GLU A 150 19.89 -4.65 -7.05
C GLU A 150 20.50 -6.04 -6.88
N THR A 151 19.93 -7.03 -7.59
CA THR A 151 20.44 -8.40 -7.67
C THR A 151 20.83 -8.74 -9.11
N GLN A 152 21.15 -9.99 -9.38
CA GLN A 152 21.52 -10.42 -10.74
C GLN A 152 20.36 -10.21 -11.75
N GLN A 153 19.09 -10.47 -11.33
CA GLN A 153 17.92 -10.47 -12.22
C GLN A 153 16.81 -9.50 -11.81
N HIS A 154 16.90 -8.90 -10.61
CA HIS A 154 15.85 -8.04 -10.08
C HIS A 154 16.38 -6.70 -9.60
N ILE A 155 15.56 -5.69 -9.74
CA ILE A 155 15.67 -4.38 -9.10
C ILE A 155 14.49 -4.25 -8.15
N PHE A 156 14.74 -4.03 -6.86
CA PHE A 156 13.73 -3.75 -5.86
C PHE A 156 13.82 -2.28 -5.51
N ILE A 157 12.75 -1.54 -5.73
CA ILE A 157 12.69 -0.09 -5.57
C ILE A 157 11.29 0.33 -5.16
N HIS A 158 11.16 1.43 -4.43
CA HIS A 158 9.84 1.80 -3.90
C HIS A 158 8.82 2.09 -5.00
N ALA A 159 9.09 3.04 -5.93
CA ALA A 159 8.08 3.48 -6.90
C ALA A 159 8.39 3.13 -8.36
N GLY A 160 9.61 2.73 -8.69
CA GLY A 160 10.01 2.35 -10.06
C GLY A 160 11.27 3.04 -10.55
N ILE A 161 11.62 2.77 -11.81
CA ILE A 161 12.83 3.30 -12.47
C ILE A 161 12.48 4.07 -13.74
N GLU A 162 13.36 5.02 -14.13
CA GLU A 162 13.21 5.85 -15.32
C GLU A 162 14.54 5.94 -16.08
N GLY A 163 14.48 5.77 -17.40
CA GLY A 163 15.62 5.87 -18.31
C GLY A 163 16.60 4.69 -18.25
N ILE A 164 17.50 4.62 -19.27
CA ILE A 164 18.47 3.53 -19.40
C ILE A 164 19.50 3.53 -18.25
N ASN A 165 19.86 4.71 -17.75
CA ASN A 165 20.79 4.88 -16.65
C ASN A 165 20.07 5.17 -15.32
N TRP A 166 19.11 4.32 -14.97
CA TRP A 166 18.28 4.49 -13.78
C TRP A 166 19.07 4.72 -12.47
N HIS A 167 20.30 4.23 -12.37
CA HIS A 167 21.19 4.47 -11.23
C HIS A 167 21.49 5.96 -11.00
N ASN A 168 21.36 6.79 -12.03
CA ASN A 168 21.59 8.23 -11.98
C ASN A 168 20.31 9.05 -11.69
N MET A 169 19.15 8.41 -11.61
CA MET A 169 17.92 9.10 -11.29
C MET A 169 17.95 9.69 -9.88
N THR A 170 17.05 10.61 -9.60
CA THR A 170 16.97 11.23 -8.28
C THR A 170 16.23 10.32 -7.30
N THR A 171 16.60 10.40 -6.01
CA THR A 171 15.84 9.75 -4.93
C THR A 171 14.36 10.13 -4.97
N LYS A 172 14.05 11.40 -5.31
CA LYS A 172 12.66 11.84 -5.45
C LYS A 172 11.92 11.06 -6.55
N THR A 173 12.54 10.84 -7.70
CA THR A 173 11.94 10.04 -8.80
C THR A 173 11.75 8.59 -8.35
N ALA A 174 12.79 7.97 -7.76
CA ALA A 174 12.76 6.59 -7.28
C ALA A 174 11.61 6.29 -6.30
N LYS A 175 11.17 7.32 -5.57
CA LYS A 175 10.14 7.21 -4.53
C LYS A 175 8.76 7.74 -4.93
N ASN A 176 8.59 8.33 -6.13
CA ASN A 176 7.35 9.01 -6.49
C ASN A 176 6.87 8.77 -7.92
N LEU A 177 7.42 7.78 -8.64
CA LEU A 177 6.92 7.45 -9.97
C LEU A 177 5.47 6.97 -9.88
N HIS A 178 4.58 7.69 -10.55
CA HIS A 178 3.15 7.42 -10.50
C HIS A 178 2.78 6.28 -11.44
N ARG A 179 2.13 5.23 -10.92
CA ARG A 179 1.63 4.07 -11.70
C ARG A 179 2.71 3.43 -12.58
N PHE A 180 3.87 3.14 -12.00
CA PHE A 180 4.99 2.56 -12.75
C PHE A 180 4.60 1.29 -13.51
N ILE A 181 3.70 0.46 -12.96
CA ILE A 181 3.17 -0.74 -13.60
C ILE A 181 2.57 -0.47 -15.00
N ASN A 182 2.18 0.77 -15.31
CA ASN A 182 1.62 1.19 -16.61
C ASN A 182 2.66 1.85 -17.52
N LEU A 183 3.92 1.94 -17.07
CA LEU A 183 5.02 2.52 -17.83
C LEU A 183 5.91 1.42 -18.46
N ASN A 184 6.87 1.83 -19.26
CA ASN A 184 7.93 0.97 -19.77
C ASN A 184 9.25 1.40 -19.14
N HIS A 185 10.20 0.48 -19.07
CA HIS A 185 11.58 0.77 -18.69
C HIS A 185 12.55 0.04 -19.62
N GLU A 186 13.83 0.45 -19.58
CA GLU A 186 14.87 -0.03 -20.50
C GLU A 186 15.81 -1.05 -19.85
N SER A 187 15.63 -1.37 -18.57
CA SER A 187 16.42 -2.39 -17.88
C SER A 187 16.05 -3.79 -18.39
N ASP A 188 17.06 -4.68 -18.49
CA ASP A 188 16.89 -6.10 -18.78
C ASP A 188 16.40 -6.91 -17.57
N LYS A 189 16.44 -6.32 -16.36
CA LYS A 189 16.01 -6.93 -15.11
C LYS A 189 14.53 -6.71 -14.84
N THR A 190 13.93 -7.60 -14.05
CA THR A 190 12.57 -7.41 -13.53
C THR A 190 12.59 -6.38 -12.39
N VAL A 191 11.74 -5.36 -12.48
CA VAL A 191 11.57 -4.35 -11.45
C VAL A 191 10.41 -4.74 -10.54
N ILE A 192 10.68 -4.82 -9.24
CA ILE A 192 9.68 -5.09 -8.21
C ILE A 192 9.50 -3.81 -7.41
N CYS A 193 8.28 -3.31 -7.34
CA CYS A 193 7.93 -2.03 -6.72
C CYS A 193 6.63 -2.09 -5.92
N GLY A 194 6.33 -0.98 -5.23
CA GLY A 194 5.08 -0.67 -4.56
C GLY A 194 4.60 0.75 -4.88
N HIS A 195 4.31 1.56 -3.85
CA HIS A 195 3.97 2.99 -3.91
C HIS A 195 2.57 3.30 -4.48
N PHE A 196 2.11 2.57 -5.46
CA PHE A 196 0.82 2.81 -6.08
C PHE A 196 -0.08 1.57 -5.93
N PRO A 197 -1.16 1.62 -5.13
CA PRO A 197 -1.96 0.44 -4.86
C PRO A 197 -2.40 -0.31 -6.11
N CYS A 198 -2.21 -1.62 -6.13
CA CYS A 198 -2.56 -2.49 -7.26
C CYS A 198 -4.02 -2.33 -7.68
N TYR A 199 -4.95 -2.13 -6.72
CA TYR A 199 -6.35 -1.82 -6.99
C TYR A 199 -6.53 -0.57 -7.86
N ASN A 200 -5.70 0.46 -7.62
CA ASN A 200 -5.78 1.75 -8.31
C ASN A 200 -5.05 1.76 -9.66
N ALA A 201 -4.37 0.67 -10.03
CA ALA A 201 -3.68 0.57 -11.32
C ALA A 201 -4.64 0.39 -12.52
N GLY A 202 -5.89 0.02 -12.25
CA GLY A 202 -6.93 -0.13 -13.29
C GLY A 202 -6.86 -1.42 -14.09
N ARG A 203 -6.09 -2.41 -13.62
CA ARG A 203 -5.87 -3.68 -14.31
C ARG A 203 -6.65 -4.85 -13.71
N GLN A 204 -7.05 -4.73 -12.46
CA GLN A 204 -7.74 -5.76 -11.70
C GLN A 204 -8.64 -5.16 -10.62
N ASN A 205 -9.58 -5.93 -10.13
CA ASN A 205 -10.48 -5.53 -9.04
C ASN A 205 -10.01 -6.11 -7.70
N SER A 206 -8.72 -6.03 -7.43
CA SER A 206 -8.09 -6.54 -6.21
C SER A 206 -6.83 -5.76 -5.86
N ASN A 207 -6.36 -5.90 -4.62
CA ASN A 207 -5.04 -5.43 -4.18
C ASN A 207 -3.94 -6.51 -4.25
N LEU A 208 -4.19 -7.65 -4.91
CA LEU A 208 -3.15 -8.63 -5.16
C LEU A 208 -2.05 -8.07 -6.06
N PRO A 209 -0.81 -8.54 -5.96
CA PRO A 209 0.27 -8.15 -6.85
C PRO A 209 -0.06 -8.27 -8.32
N ILE A 210 0.39 -7.30 -9.11
CA ILE A 210 0.25 -7.30 -10.56
C ILE A 210 1.55 -7.75 -11.18
N PHE A 211 1.48 -8.80 -12.02
CA PHE A 211 2.62 -9.32 -12.78
C PHE A 211 2.51 -8.89 -14.23
N ASP A 212 3.46 -8.09 -14.70
CA ASP A 212 3.60 -7.72 -16.10
C ASP A 212 4.96 -8.25 -16.62
N PHE A 213 4.99 -9.50 -17.01
CA PHE A 213 6.21 -10.16 -17.50
C PHE A 213 6.68 -9.60 -18.85
N GLU A 214 5.79 -9.03 -19.65
CA GLU A 214 6.16 -8.39 -20.91
C GLU A 214 6.98 -7.13 -20.65
N ARG A 215 6.55 -6.30 -19.70
CA ARG A 215 7.27 -5.10 -19.26
C ARG A 215 8.33 -5.39 -18.21
N ARG A 216 8.41 -6.61 -17.70
CA ARG A 216 9.26 -7.00 -16.57
C ARG A 216 9.03 -6.13 -15.32
N ILE A 217 7.77 -5.94 -14.95
CA ILE A 217 7.37 -5.19 -13.76
C ILE A 217 6.47 -6.07 -12.88
N ILE A 218 6.73 -6.07 -11.59
CA ILE A 218 5.86 -6.66 -10.57
C ILE A 218 5.55 -5.56 -9.55
N ASP A 219 4.27 -5.19 -9.44
CA ASP A 219 3.79 -4.25 -8.45
C ASP A 219 3.16 -5.02 -7.28
N ILE A 220 3.60 -4.74 -6.06
CA ILE A 220 3.19 -5.49 -4.86
C ILE A 220 2.46 -4.65 -3.81
N ASP A 221 2.12 -3.38 -4.08
CA ASP A 221 1.42 -2.53 -3.13
C ASP A 221 -0.01 -3.02 -2.85
N GLY A 222 -0.24 -3.47 -1.63
CA GLY A 222 -1.53 -3.97 -1.15
C GLY A 222 -2.53 -2.87 -0.73
N GLY A 223 -2.15 -1.60 -0.86
CA GLY A 223 -3.00 -0.45 -0.56
C GLY A 223 -3.21 -0.16 0.92
N ALA A 224 -2.39 -0.72 1.82
CA ALA A 224 -2.48 -0.48 3.25
C ALA A 224 -2.50 1.03 3.57
N GLY A 225 -3.44 1.48 4.40
CA GLY A 225 -3.60 2.89 4.75
C GLY A 225 -3.97 3.84 3.59
N VAL A 226 -4.15 3.33 2.36
CA VAL A 226 -4.45 4.11 1.15
C VAL A 226 -5.82 3.80 0.56
N THR A 227 -6.15 2.51 0.40
CA THR A 227 -7.46 2.07 -0.09
C THR A 227 -8.34 1.64 1.08
N LEU A 228 -9.66 1.79 0.96
CA LEU A 228 -10.58 1.42 2.03
C LEU A 228 -10.47 -0.08 2.35
N ALA A 229 -10.54 -0.93 1.32
CA ALA A 229 -10.25 -2.35 1.44
C ALA A 229 -8.78 -2.58 1.09
N SER A 230 -7.99 -2.99 2.04
CA SER A 230 -6.54 -3.04 1.91
C SER A 230 -5.91 -4.27 2.57
N GLN A 231 -4.68 -4.57 2.18
CA GLN A 231 -3.93 -5.70 2.67
C GLN A 231 -2.42 -5.40 2.61
N VAL A 232 -1.63 -6.21 3.31
CA VAL A 232 -0.18 -6.25 3.10
C VAL A 232 0.13 -7.46 2.24
N ASN A 233 0.85 -7.28 1.14
CA ASN A 233 1.28 -8.34 0.25
C ASN A 233 2.70 -8.81 0.55
N ALA A 234 2.94 -10.09 0.35
CA ALA A 234 4.27 -10.69 0.26
C ALA A 234 4.44 -11.38 -1.09
N LEU A 235 5.43 -10.95 -1.85
CA LEU A 235 5.94 -11.67 -3.01
C LEU A 235 7.06 -12.61 -2.54
N ILE A 236 6.87 -13.89 -2.73
CA ILE A 236 7.85 -14.92 -2.44
C ILE A 236 8.52 -15.29 -3.75
N ILE A 237 9.86 -15.23 -3.78
CA ILE A 237 10.66 -15.55 -4.94
C ILE A 237 11.56 -16.72 -4.57
N ASP A 238 11.30 -17.90 -5.12
CA ASP A 238 12.14 -19.07 -5.00
C ASP A 238 13.13 -19.11 -6.17
N LYS A 239 14.41 -18.88 -5.86
CA LYS A 239 15.52 -18.94 -6.82
C LYS A 239 16.14 -20.33 -6.79
N ASN A 240 16.28 -20.94 -7.97
CA ASN A 240 17.02 -22.18 -8.18
C ASN A 240 17.88 -22.01 -9.44
N ASP A 241 19.18 -21.76 -9.26
CA ASP A 241 20.14 -21.36 -10.28
C ASP A 241 19.66 -20.10 -11.03
N ASP A 242 19.30 -20.18 -12.30
CA ASP A 242 18.79 -19.09 -13.12
C ASP A 242 17.25 -19.06 -13.22
N GLU A 243 16.58 -19.99 -12.56
CA GLU A 243 15.11 -20.06 -12.52
C GLU A 243 14.55 -19.33 -11.31
N TYR A 244 13.44 -18.64 -11.53
CA TYR A 244 12.73 -17.87 -10.50
C TYR A 244 11.24 -18.20 -10.52
N ASN A 245 10.73 -18.73 -9.40
CA ASN A 245 9.31 -18.99 -9.20
C ASN A 245 8.73 -17.95 -8.27
N TYR A 246 7.56 -17.43 -8.61
CA TYR A 246 6.88 -16.38 -7.85
C TYR A 246 5.61 -16.92 -7.22
N GLN A 247 5.44 -16.65 -5.93
CA GLN A 247 4.22 -16.95 -5.19
C GLN A 247 3.77 -15.70 -4.44
N VAL A 248 2.48 -15.60 -4.18
CA VAL A 248 1.89 -14.49 -3.43
C VAL A 248 1.25 -15.02 -2.16
N LYS A 249 1.50 -14.33 -1.07
CA LYS A 249 0.73 -14.39 0.16
C LYS A 249 0.28 -12.99 0.54
N TYR A 250 -0.79 -12.87 1.29
CA TYR A 250 -1.27 -11.57 1.75
C TYR A 250 -1.96 -11.68 3.11
N SER A 251 -2.02 -10.56 3.81
CA SER A 251 -2.75 -10.41 5.07
C SER A 251 -3.69 -9.23 4.92
N PRO A 252 -5.01 -9.46 4.80
CA PRO A 252 -5.99 -8.38 4.75
C PRO A 252 -6.03 -7.59 6.06
N ILE A 253 -6.29 -6.30 5.95
CA ILE A 253 -6.49 -5.40 7.07
C ILE A 253 -7.99 -5.21 7.22
N GLY A 254 -8.59 -5.74 8.28
CA GLY A 254 -10.03 -5.66 8.48
C GLY A 254 -10.53 -6.75 9.41
N GLU A 255 -11.81 -6.73 9.72
CA GLU A 255 -12.45 -7.74 10.54
C GLU A 255 -12.82 -8.96 9.70
N ALA A 256 -12.29 -10.13 10.07
CA ALA A 256 -12.61 -11.37 9.39
C ALA A 256 -14.02 -11.84 9.75
N LYS A 257 -14.83 -12.19 8.76
CA LYS A 257 -16.19 -12.74 8.90
C LYS A 257 -16.33 -13.99 8.03
N THR A 258 -17.25 -14.87 8.41
CA THR A 258 -17.52 -16.10 7.67
C THR A 258 -18.72 -15.91 6.75
N VAL A 259 -18.61 -16.40 5.53
CA VAL A 259 -19.73 -16.47 4.57
C VAL A 259 -20.66 -17.64 4.94
N ILE A 260 -21.94 -17.37 5.19
CA ILE A 260 -22.94 -18.37 5.64
C ILE A 260 -23.81 -18.92 4.50
N SER A 261 -23.78 -18.27 3.33
CA SER A 261 -24.48 -18.76 2.11
C SER A 261 -23.79 -18.24 0.85
N ASP A 262 -23.91 -18.98 -0.25
CA ASP A 262 -23.35 -18.57 -1.53
C ASP A 262 -23.97 -17.27 -2.04
N TYR A 263 -23.16 -16.46 -2.70
CA TYR A 263 -23.59 -15.28 -3.43
C TYR A 263 -22.76 -15.14 -4.70
N SER A 264 -23.45 -14.81 -5.80
CA SER A 264 -22.80 -14.41 -7.05
C SER A 264 -23.62 -13.34 -7.75
N GLU A 265 -22.92 -12.43 -8.40
CA GLU A 265 -23.47 -11.33 -9.18
C GLU A 265 -22.78 -11.35 -10.56
N SER A 266 -23.54 -11.14 -11.62
CA SER A 266 -23.03 -11.23 -13.00
C SER A 266 -22.63 -9.88 -13.61
N ARG A 267 -22.56 -8.82 -12.79
CA ARG A 267 -22.20 -7.48 -13.29
C ARG A 267 -20.73 -7.42 -13.67
N THR A 268 -20.46 -6.80 -14.81
CA THR A 268 -19.08 -6.47 -15.19
C THR A 268 -18.65 -5.22 -14.44
N TRP A 269 -17.54 -5.31 -13.71
CA TRP A 269 -16.95 -4.15 -13.06
C TRP A 269 -16.21 -3.26 -14.07
N TYR A 270 -16.13 -1.95 -13.78
CA TYR A 270 -15.38 -0.99 -14.57
C TYR A 270 -14.45 -0.19 -13.65
N TYR A 271 -13.23 0.04 -14.12
CA TYR A 271 -12.28 0.85 -13.41
C TYR A 271 -12.78 2.29 -13.26
N ALA A 272 -12.60 2.84 -12.07
CA ALA A 272 -12.92 4.22 -11.74
C ALA A 272 -11.72 4.87 -11.04
N ASP A 273 -11.10 5.86 -11.71
CA ASP A 273 -10.08 6.69 -11.09
C ASP A 273 -10.74 7.83 -10.31
N ARG A 274 -10.31 8.02 -9.06
CA ARG A 274 -10.83 9.09 -8.19
C ARG A 274 -10.63 10.51 -8.75
N LYS A 275 -9.76 10.68 -9.76
CA LYS A 275 -9.56 11.96 -10.44
C LYS A 275 -10.52 12.19 -11.62
N GLN A 276 -11.21 11.14 -12.07
CA GLN A 276 -12.18 11.24 -13.14
C GLN A 276 -13.47 11.88 -12.63
N ALA A 277 -14.13 12.62 -13.53
CA ALA A 277 -15.45 13.20 -13.30
C ALA A 277 -16.55 12.20 -13.70
N PHE A 278 -17.63 12.20 -12.93
CA PHE A 278 -18.79 11.33 -13.15
C PHE A 278 -20.08 12.16 -13.20
N SER A 279 -21.02 11.71 -13.99
CA SER A 279 -22.40 12.23 -13.98
C SER A 279 -23.29 11.31 -13.15
N LEU A 280 -24.02 11.89 -12.19
CA LEU A 280 -25.04 11.16 -11.46
C LEU A 280 -26.22 10.86 -12.37
N LEU A 281 -26.64 9.61 -12.40
CA LEU A 281 -27.82 9.15 -13.15
C LEU A 281 -28.98 8.87 -12.21
N SER A 282 -30.21 8.92 -12.75
CA SER A 282 -31.37 8.49 -11.98
C SER A 282 -31.26 6.99 -11.65
N PRO A 283 -31.51 6.59 -10.40
CA PRO A 283 -31.55 5.19 -10.04
C PRO A 283 -32.65 4.44 -10.80
N ASP A 284 -32.42 3.20 -11.12
CA ASP A 284 -33.39 2.29 -11.72
C ASP A 284 -33.68 1.10 -10.78
N LYS A 285 -34.49 0.15 -11.25
CA LYS A 285 -34.85 -1.04 -10.46
C LYS A 285 -33.67 -1.93 -10.08
N ASP A 286 -32.56 -1.83 -10.82
CA ASP A 286 -31.37 -2.62 -10.62
C ASP A 286 -30.31 -1.88 -9.77
N THR A 287 -30.60 -0.65 -9.32
CA THR A 287 -29.76 0.12 -8.43
C THR A 287 -30.02 -0.31 -6.98
N PRO A 288 -29.07 -0.96 -6.28
CA PRO A 288 -29.29 -1.42 -4.90
C PRO A 288 -29.45 -0.24 -3.94
N THR A 289 -30.17 -0.44 -2.85
CA THR A 289 -30.29 0.56 -1.76
C THR A 289 -28.93 0.86 -1.16
N GLY A 290 -28.61 2.16 -1.01
CA GLY A 290 -27.31 2.62 -0.53
C GLY A 290 -26.26 2.78 -1.62
N PHE A 291 -26.67 2.65 -2.90
CA PHE A 291 -25.84 2.90 -4.06
C PHE A 291 -26.35 4.09 -4.87
N ILE A 292 -25.43 4.74 -5.56
CA ILE A 292 -25.74 5.68 -6.62
C ILE A 292 -25.38 5.07 -7.97
N LYS A 293 -26.14 5.45 -9.00
CA LYS A 293 -25.83 5.11 -10.39
C LYS A 293 -25.11 6.28 -11.05
N VAL A 294 -23.97 5.99 -11.66
CA VAL A 294 -23.10 7.01 -12.25
C VAL A 294 -22.66 6.61 -13.66
N ARG A 295 -22.28 7.63 -14.45
CA ARG A 295 -21.58 7.47 -15.73
C ARG A 295 -20.24 8.17 -15.65
N ASN A 296 -19.18 7.47 -16.03
CA ASN A 296 -17.86 8.06 -16.20
C ASN A 296 -17.88 9.00 -17.42
N ASN A 297 -17.51 10.27 -17.25
CA ASN A 297 -17.62 11.29 -18.30
C ASN A 297 -16.59 11.11 -19.42
N GLU A 298 -15.51 10.37 -19.17
CA GLU A 298 -14.44 10.11 -20.16
C GLU A 298 -14.71 8.82 -20.95
N THR A 299 -15.05 7.74 -20.26
CA THR A 299 -15.19 6.41 -20.87
C THR A 299 -16.61 6.05 -21.25
N ASN A 300 -17.61 6.81 -20.79
CA ASN A 300 -19.04 6.53 -20.87
C ASN A 300 -19.47 5.21 -20.17
N ALA A 301 -18.61 4.58 -19.38
CA ALA A 301 -18.98 3.42 -18.60
C ALA A 301 -20.03 3.81 -17.53
N GLU A 302 -21.11 3.05 -17.46
CA GLU A 302 -22.16 3.22 -16.46
C GLU A 302 -22.09 2.10 -15.43
N GLY A 303 -22.42 2.43 -14.20
CA GLY A 303 -22.50 1.44 -13.13
C GLY A 303 -22.99 2.03 -11.83
N VAL A 304 -22.98 1.20 -10.81
CA VAL A 304 -23.33 1.58 -9.44
C VAL A 304 -22.10 1.53 -8.55
N VAL A 305 -22.08 2.43 -7.58
CA VAL A 305 -21.05 2.51 -6.54
C VAL A 305 -21.73 2.81 -5.21
N PRO A 306 -21.22 2.33 -4.06
CA PRO A 306 -21.74 2.72 -2.77
C PRO A 306 -21.74 4.24 -2.62
N GLU A 307 -22.85 4.81 -2.15
CA GLU A 307 -22.99 6.27 -1.98
C GLU A 307 -21.87 6.84 -1.09
N CYS A 308 -21.51 6.13 -0.03
CA CYS A 308 -20.42 6.52 0.87
C CYS A 308 -19.02 6.51 0.22
N MET A 309 -18.88 5.94 -0.99
CA MET A 309 -17.66 5.92 -1.80
C MET A 309 -17.74 6.89 -2.98
N SER A 310 -18.45 7.97 -2.81
CA SER A 310 -18.58 9.04 -3.78
C SER A 310 -18.64 10.40 -3.09
N GLY A 311 -18.37 11.45 -3.84
CA GLY A 311 -18.49 12.82 -3.35
C GLY A 311 -18.54 13.83 -4.48
N TYR A 312 -19.08 15.01 -4.17
CA TYR A 312 -19.18 16.12 -5.11
C TYR A 312 -18.18 17.21 -4.70
N TRP A 313 -17.23 17.51 -5.60
CA TRP A 313 -16.27 18.61 -5.41
C TRP A 313 -15.76 19.09 -6.78
N ASP A 314 -15.25 20.30 -6.84
CA ASP A 314 -14.76 20.96 -8.07
C ASP A 314 -15.78 20.99 -9.22
N GLY A 315 -17.09 20.92 -8.90
CA GLY A 315 -18.15 20.98 -9.91
C GLY A 315 -18.59 19.62 -10.47
N ASP A 316 -17.99 18.53 -10.05
CA ASP A 316 -18.25 17.17 -10.54
C ASP A 316 -18.45 16.15 -9.43
N TRP A 317 -19.10 15.04 -9.76
CA TRP A 317 -19.09 13.83 -8.93
C TRP A 317 -17.80 13.06 -9.14
N HIS A 318 -17.27 12.52 -8.06
CA HIS A 318 -16.10 11.64 -8.06
C HIS A 318 -16.40 10.39 -7.28
N VAL A 319 -15.75 9.29 -7.66
CA VAL A 319 -15.88 8.00 -6.97
C VAL A 319 -14.48 7.44 -6.65
N TRP A 320 -14.39 6.64 -5.59
CA TRP A 320 -13.14 5.99 -5.17
C TRP A 320 -13.28 4.49 -4.97
N ALA A 321 -14.27 3.91 -5.66
CA ALA A 321 -14.44 2.48 -5.83
C ALA A 321 -14.74 2.16 -7.28
N ASN A 322 -14.32 0.99 -7.76
CA ASN A 322 -14.68 0.51 -9.09
C ASN A 322 -16.19 0.34 -9.20
N LEU A 323 -16.74 0.69 -10.37
CA LEU A 323 -18.18 0.54 -10.62
C LEU A 323 -18.54 -0.94 -10.70
N ASN A 324 -19.75 -1.29 -10.23
CA ASN A 324 -20.29 -2.65 -10.27
C ASN A 324 -19.40 -3.71 -9.62
N SER A 325 -18.67 -3.35 -8.57
CA SER A 325 -17.78 -4.26 -7.86
C SER A 325 -18.56 -5.13 -6.87
N PHE A 326 -18.97 -6.32 -7.33
CA PHE A 326 -19.74 -7.32 -6.57
C PHE A 326 -19.08 -8.70 -6.71
N PRO A 327 -18.08 -9.01 -5.87
CA PRO A 327 -17.40 -10.30 -5.93
C PRO A 327 -18.34 -11.45 -5.55
N SER A 328 -18.11 -12.62 -6.14
CA SER A 328 -18.77 -13.85 -5.76
C SER A 328 -18.12 -14.46 -4.52
N VAL A 329 -18.92 -15.02 -3.62
CA VAL A 329 -18.44 -15.71 -2.42
C VAL A 329 -19.19 -17.03 -2.20
N LYS A 330 -18.52 -18.00 -1.59
CA LYS A 330 -19.10 -19.31 -1.27
C LYS A 330 -19.21 -19.49 0.24
N LYS A 331 -20.22 -20.27 0.65
CA LYS A 331 -20.41 -20.65 2.04
C LYS A 331 -19.14 -21.28 2.63
N GLY A 332 -18.72 -20.78 3.78
CA GLY A 332 -17.54 -21.23 4.50
C GLY A 332 -16.27 -20.46 4.19
N GLU A 333 -16.26 -19.62 3.14
CA GLU A 333 -15.14 -18.72 2.87
C GLU A 333 -15.03 -17.62 3.94
N SER A 334 -13.82 -17.11 4.12
CA SER A 334 -13.57 -15.92 4.91
C SER A 334 -13.59 -14.67 4.05
N ILE A 335 -14.17 -13.60 4.58
CA ILE A 335 -14.07 -12.26 4.00
C ILE A 335 -13.62 -11.27 5.08
N TRP A 336 -12.99 -10.18 4.67
CA TRP A 336 -12.56 -9.11 5.57
C TRP A 336 -13.40 -7.86 5.29
N VAL A 337 -14.17 -7.44 6.29
CA VAL A 337 -15.11 -6.33 6.18
C VAL A 337 -14.46 -5.03 6.60
N TYR A 338 -14.61 -3.98 5.79
CA TYR A 338 -14.04 -2.64 6.00
C TYR A 338 -15.07 -1.57 6.25
N ALA A 339 -16.24 -1.73 5.68
CA ALA A 339 -17.36 -0.81 5.86
C ALA A 339 -18.68 -1.52 5.64
N GLU A 340 -19.71 -1.04 6.35
CA GLU A 340 -21.08 -1.46 6.19
C GLU A 340 -21.93 -0.29 5.69
N TYR A 341 -22.83 -0.55 4.72
CA TYR A 341 -23.75 0.45 4.19
C TYR A 341 -24.99 -0.23 3.60
N GLY A 342 -26.15 0.32 3.88
CA GLY A 342 -27.41 -0.32 3.48
C GLY A 342 -27.43 -1.80 3.84
N GLU A 343 -27.73 -2.63 2.88
CA GLU A 343 -27.79 -4.09 3.01
C GLU A 343 -26.46 -4.79 2.59
N TYR A 344 -25.37 -4.04 2.44
CA TYR A 344 -24.09 -4.52 1.93
C TYR A 344 -22.93 -4.22 2.87
N CYS A 345 -21.84 -4.98 2.70
CA CYS A 345 -20.52 -4.71 3.24
C CYS A 345 -19.52 -4.50 2.10
N TRP A 346 -18.57 -3.59 2.27
CA TRP A 346 -17.37 -3.50 1.45
C TRP A 346 -16.29 -4.39 2.03
N CYS A 347 -15.76 -5.30 1.23
CA CYS A 347 -14.85 -6.33 1.74
C CYS A 347 -13.77 -6.73 0.73
N ILE A 348 -12.79 -7.49 1.22
CA ILE A 348 -11.91 -8.36 0.44
C ILE A 348 -12.39 -9.80 0.63
N THR A 349 -12.51 -10.55 -0.44
CA THR A 349 -12.83 -11.98 -0.42
C THR A 349 -11.58 -12.82 -0.19
N GLU A 350 -11.77 -14.11 0.10
CA GLU A 350 -10.65 -15.08 0.20
C GLU A 350 -9.88 -15.24 -1.12
N SER A 351 -10.45 -14.90 -2.26
CA SER A 351 -9.76 -14.82 -3.56
C SER A 351 -9.00 -13.52 -3.79
N GLY A 352 -9.10 -12.55 -2.87
CA GLY A 352 -8.47 -11.24 -2.97
C GLY A 352 -9.26 -10.20 -3.77
N GLU A 353 -10.47 -10.53 -4.23
CA GLU A 353 -11.34 -9.56 -4.91
C GLU A 353 -11.92 -8.55 -3.92
N VAL A 354 -12.03 -7.30 -4.37
CA VAL A 354 -12.57 -6.18 -3.57
C VAL A 354 -13.98 -5.83 -4.05
N GLY A 355 -14.91 -5.61 -3.14
CA GLY A 355 -16.25 -5.14 -3.53
C GLY A 355 -17.34 -5.31 -2.49
N SER A 356 -18.56 -5.20 -2.96
CA SER A 356 -19.78 -5.21 -2.16
C SER A 356 -20.39 -6.62 -2.08
N VAL A 357 -20.55 -7.12 -0.87
CA VAL A 357 -21.23 -8.41 -0.61
C VAL A 357 -22.45 -8.15 0.29
N PRO A 358 -23.62 -8.78 0.02
CA PRO A 358 -24.80 -8.56 0.85
C PRO A 358 -24.61 -9.05 2.29
N LYS A 359 -25.03 -8.27 3.28
CA LYS A 359 -24.97 -8.60 4.73
C LYS A 359 -25.63 -9.94 5.06
N ARG A 360 -26.75 -10.28 4.38
CA ARG A 360 -27.49 -11.51 4.62
C ARG A 360 -26.72 -12.80 4.37
N VAL A 361 -25.59 -12.74 3.66
CA VAL A 361 -24.74 -13.91 3.36
C VAL A 361 -23.51 -14.00 4.28
N ILE A 362 -23.38 -13.10 5.24
CA ILE A 362 -22.23 -12.96 6.13
C ILE A 362 -22.69 -13.18 7.57
N ASP A 363 -21.90 -13.88 8.37
CA ASP A 363 -22.07 -13.92 9.81
C ASP A 363 -21.49 -12.62 10.42
N LEU A 364 -22.39 -11.73 10.80
CA LEU A 364 -22.03 -10.41 11.38
C LEU A 364 -22.05 -10.44 12.92
N MET A 365 -22.34 -11.57 13.56
CA MET A 365 -22.31 -11.68 15.02
C MET A 365 -20.90 -11.80 15.58
#